data_39d1f50af1dbcd54be082653ee15ca82
#
_entry.id   39d1f50af1dbcd54be082653ee15ca82
#
_cell.length_a   1.000
_cell.length_b   1.000
_cell.length_c   1.000
_cell.angle_alpha   90.00
_cell.angle_beta   90.00
_cell.angle_gamma   90.00
#
_symmetry.space_group_name_H-M   'P 1'
#
loop_
_entity.id
_entity.type
_entity.pdbx_description
1 polymer ?
#
loop_
_entity_poly.entity_id
_entity_poly.type
_entity_poly.pdbx_seq_one_letter_code
_entity_poly.pdbx_strand_id
1 'polypeptide(L)'
;MRPGTCRYPTATTVTPTSHDATERHEVSAENRDGHRPFEPMSQGTHPEELPAEVLDDVASVVGAEVTLLSRLPGGVNAGAMRVQLAGRANAVLKAELRAHPNHLDETLRAQRVVEHMRRHGYPTPAWLGVGATATHVWHLMDFVDAAPAPELTPSLVEQLMEIIELQAGQASESYDHWSYAWRVATGQESAVAGLDFNETPEQSRLRQSVARLSGYSSAVSALVERLRLVCVDVPPPREAPDMVHADLSTPSNVLVRDGAVVAVVDIGNAGSGTRATDLTTLVWYTFQDPLLGGVRRRLWTRILDLVGWEGAAVLAAAHILHMLEIPIRHGRHDVVPGVIKRGHRALDELNTLR
;
A
#
# COMPACT_ATOMS: atom_id res chain seq x y z
N MET A 1 -63.73 -0.29 21.73
CA MET A 1 -63.00 -1.57 21.80
C MET A 1 -61.64 -1.32 22.46
N ARG A 2 -61.42 -1.97 23.60
CA ARG A 2 -60.24 -1.76 24.48
C ARG A 2 -59.05 -2.62 24.01
N PRO A 3 -57.80 -2.18 24.14
CA PRO A 3 -56.61 -3.01 23.81
C PRO A 3 -56.26 -3.99 24.94
N GLY A 4 -55.98 -5.22 24.55
CA GLY A 4 -55.57 -6.31 25.44
C GLY A 4 -54.08 -6.19 25.83
N THR A 5 -53.84 -6.29 27.13
CA THR A 5 -52.50 -6.37 27.76
C THR A 5 -51.99 -7.81 27.70
N CYS A 6 -50.85 -8.04 27.04
CA CYS A 6 -50.05 -9.25 27.16
C CYS A 6 -49.10 -9.15 28.37
N ARG A 7 -49.23 -10.11 29.30
CA ARG A 7 -48.32 -10.31 30.44
C ARG A 7 -47.16 -11.21 30.03
N TYR A 8 -45.92 -10.77 30.35
CA TYR A 8 -44.73 -11.65 30.30
C TYR A 8 -44.57 -12.44 31.60
N PRO A 9 -44.14 -13.71 31.54
CA PRO A 9 -43.83 -14.48 32.75
C PRO A 9 -42.45 -14.12 33.31
N THR A 10 -42.39 -14.08 34.64
CA THR A 10 -41.21 -13.82 35.49
C THR A 10 -40.17 -14.91 35.38
N ALA A 11 -38.90 -14.50 35.23
CA ALA A 11 -37.74 -15.38 35.24
C ALA A 11 -37.46 -15.91 36.67
N THR A 12 -37.31 -17.21 36.76
CA THR A 12 -36.89 -17.93 37.98
C THR A 12 -35.34 -17.92 38.05
N THR A 13 -34.85 -17.40 39.14
CA THR A 13 -33.43 -17.40 39.49
C THR A 13 -32.97 -18.79 39.90
N VAL A 14 -32.02 -19.38 39.17
CA VAL A 14 -31.33 -20.60 39.59
C VAL A 14 -29.92 -20.27 39.99
N THR A 15 -29.57 -20.53 41.22
CA THR A 15 -28.24 -20.44 41.80
C THR A 15 -27.40 -21.64 41.38
N PRO A 16 -26.16 -21.48 40.89
CA PRO A 16 -25.29 -22.65 40.63
C PRO A 16 -24.51 -23.00 41.92
N THR A 17 -24.62 -24.25 42.30
CA THR A 17 -23.76 -24.93 43.28
C THR A 17 -22.38 -25.21 42.71
N SER A 18 -21.37 -24.93 43.49
CA SER A 18 -19.96 -25.28 43.27
C SER A 18 -19.72 -26.78 43.34
N HIS A 19 -18.99 -27.30 42.36
CA HIS A 19 -17.98 -28.38 42.38
C HIS A 19 -17.69 -28.70 40.89
N ASP A 20 -16.51 -28.54 40.37
CA ASP A 20 -15.36 -29.39 40.44
C ASP A 20 -14.18 -28.70 39.68
N ALA A 21 -13.03 -28.79 40.29
CA ALA A 21 -11.77 -28.33 39.71
C ALA A 21 -11.16 -29.45 38.85
N THR A 22 -10.26 -29.09 37.95
CA THR A 22 -9.34 -29.92 37.17
C THR A 22 -9.88 -30.46 35.84
N GLU A 23 -9.51 -29.73 34.81
CA GLU A 23 -8.78 -30.20 33.63
C GLU A 23 -8.56 -29.01 32.67
N ARG A 24 -7.51 -28.24 32.94
CA ARG A 24 -6.94 -27.34 31.92
C ARG A 24 -6.15 -28.23 30.97
N HIS A 25 -6.76 -28.60 29.83
CA HIS A 25 -5.98 -28.98 28.67
C HIS A 25 -5.13 -27.78 28.27
N GLU A 26 -3.84 -27.85 28.58
CA GLU A 26 -2.80 -27.10 27.90
C GLU A 26 -2.90 -27.46 26.41
N VAL A 27 -3.60 -26.64 25.64
CA VAL A 27 -3.46 -26.62 24.20
C VAL A 27 -2.05 -26.04 23.97
N SER A 28 -1.14 -26.95 23.69
CA SER A 28 0.25 -26.72 23.37
C SER A 28 0.35 -25.59 22.34
N ALA A 29 1.16 -24.60 22.70
CA ALA A 29 1.53 -23.46 21.86
C ALA A 29 2.55 -23.88 20.79
N GLU A 30 2.21 -24.85 19.96
CA GLU A 30 2.96 -25.28 18.80
C GLU A 30 2.12 -25.11 17.55
N ASN A 31 2.02 -23.89 17.05
CA ASN A 31 1.90 -23.50 15.63
C ASN A 31 1.80 -21.98 15.49
N ARG A 32 2.73 -21.27 16.06
CA ARG A 32 3.07 -19.94 15.55
C ARG A 32 4.16 -20.17 14.51
N ASP A 33 3.76 -20.49 13.28
CA ASP A 33 4.63 -20.32 12.11
C ASP A 33 5.28 -18.95 12.23
N GLY A 34 6.61 -18.93 12.29
CA GLY A 34 7.43 -17.77 12.61
C GLY A 34 7.22 -16.56 11.69
N HIS A 35 6.10 -15.93 11.80
CA HIS A 35 5.80 -14.64 11.20
C HIS A 35 6.38 -13.55 12.11
N ARG A 36 7.69 -13.27 11.94
CA ARG A 36 8.16 -11.95 12.29
C ARG A 36 7.44 -10.98 11.34
N PRO A 37 6.79 -9.92 11.87
CA PRO A 37 6.30 -8.86 11.02
C PRO A 37 7.47 -8.39 10.14
N PHE A 38 7.15 -7.98 8.91
CA PHE A 38 8.13 -7.41 8.00
C PHE A 38 8.75 -6.20 8.70
N GLU A 39 9.89 -6.40 9.37
CA GLU A 39 10.62 -5.29 9.97
C GLU A 39 11.01 -4.38 8.80
N PRO A 40 10.64 -3.09 8.85
CA PRO A 40 11.01 -2.16 7.82
C PRO A 40 12.53 -2.19 7.66
N MET A 41 12.98 -2.27 6.43
CA MET A 41 14.40 -2.38 6.09
C MET A 41 15.11 -1.09 6.51
N SER A 42 15.66 -1.08 7.73
CA SER A 42 16.58 -0.06 8.16
C SER A 42 17.99 -0.44 7.71
N GLN A 43 18.40 -0.06 6.51
CA GLN A 43 19.81 0.12 6.15
C GLN A 43 19.94 0.76 4.75
N GLY A 44 19.33 1.92 4.55
CA GLY A 44 19.93 2.93 3.70
C GLY A 44 20.80 3.81 4.60
N THR A 45 22.00 4.17 4.17
CA THR A 45 22.79 5.23 4.78
C THR A 45 22.04 6.55 4.60
N HIS A 46 21.06 6.78 5.49
CA HIS A 46 20.38 8.05 5.54
C HIS A 46 21.39 9.05 6.15
N PRO A 47 21.62 10.21 5.55
CA PRO A 47 22.36 11.24 6.21
C PRO A 47 21.70 11.50 7.57
N GLU A 48 22.49 11.43 8.64
CA GLU A 48 22.00 11.67 10.00
C GLU A 48 21.41 13.07 10.16
N GLU A 49 21.83 14.00 9.28
CA GLU A 49 21.37 15.39 9.25
C GLU A 49 21.02 15.80 7.82
N LEU A 50 19.90 16.53 7.69
CA LEU A 50 19.57 17.20 6.44
C LEU A 50 20.60 18.31 6.17
N PRO A 51 21.07 18.47 4.92
CA PRO A 51 21.92 19.60 4.58
C PRO A 51 21.22 20.94 4.89
N ALA A 52 21.96 21.90 5.44
CA ALA A 52 21.42 23.23 5.77
C ALA A 52 20.78 23.90 4.55
N GLU A 53 21.35 23.69 3.34
CA GLU A 53 20.81 24.19 2.08
C GLU A 53 19.37 23.73 1.80
N VAL A 54 18.98 22.54 2.27
CA VAL A 54 17.60 22.04 2.12
C VAL A 54 16.66 22.83 3.03
N LEU A 55 17.04 23.06 4.30
CA LEU A 55 16.22 23.83 5.23
C LEU A 55 16.08 25.30 4.79
N ASP A 56 17.15 25.90 4.26
CA ASP A 56 17.16 27.25 3.72
C ASP A 56 16.22 27.37 2.49
N ASP A 57 16.27 26.39 1.58
CA ASP A 57 15.39 26.34 0.42
C ASP A 57 13.93 26.15 0.82
N VAL A 58 13.63 25.24 1.76
CA VAL A 58 12.28 25.06 2.34
C VAL A 58 11.79 26.37 2.94
N ALA A 59 12.61 27.05 3.78
CA ALA A 59 12.24 28.31 4.42
C ALA A 59 11.93 29.41 3.39
N SER A 60 12.72 29.46 2.31
CA SER A 60 12.51 30.40 1.19
C SER A 60 11.18 30.16 0.48
N VAL A 61 10.86 28.89 0.17
CA VAL A 61 9.63 28.52 -0.57
C VAL A 61 8.39 28.75 0.27
N VAL A 62 8.41 28.39 1.57
CA VAL A 62 7.23 28.52 2.44
C VAL A 62 7.09 29.88 3.08
N GLY A 63 8.10 30.73 2.99
CA GLY A 63 8.14 32.08 3.57
C GLY A 63 8.11 32.08 5.11
N ALA A 64 8.71 31.09 5.76
CA ALA A 64 8.77 30.96 7.21
C ALA A 64 10.05 30.23 7.64
N GLU A 65 10.61 30.61 8.80
CA GLU A 65 11.72 29.88 9.40
C GLU A 65 11.32 28.42 9.70
N VAL A 66 12.23 27.48 9.42
CA VAL A 66 12.05 26.05 9.58
C VAL A 66 13.01 25.52 10.63
N THR A 67 12.48 24.93 11.67
CA THR A 67 13.26 24.28 12.75
C THR A 67 13.01 22.79 12.72
N LEU A 68 14.07 22.00 12.62
CA LEU A 68 14.00 20.55 12.72
C LEU A 68 13.68 20.13 14.16
N LEU A 69 12.61 19.33 14.36
CA LEU A 69 12.21 18.85 15.69
C LEU A 69 12.69 17.43 15.95
N SER A 70 12.34 16.49 15.08
CA SER A 70 12.65 15.08 15.25
C SER A 70 12.53 14.32 13.95
N ARG A 71 13.18 13.17 13.87
CA ARG A 71 12.90 12.16 12.85
C ARG A 71 11.62 11.42 13.17
N LEU A 72 10.79 11.15 12.18
CA LEU A 72 9.62 10.31 12.34
C LEU A 72 10.00 8.83 12.12
N PRO A 73 9.42 7.90 12.90
CA PRO A 73 9.65 6.48 12.71
C PRO A 73 8.99 5.99 11.42
N GLY A 74 9.60 5.01 10.77
CA GLY A 74 9.08 4.42 9.52
C GLY A 74 9.71 5.02 8.27
N GLY A 75 9.34 4.45 7.12
CA GLY A 75 9.91 4.78 5.81
C GLY A 75 11.18 4.00 5.50
N VAL A 76 11.21 3.43 4.28
CA VAL A 76 12.34 2.57 3.82
C VAL A 76 13.39 3.41 3.09
N ASN A 77 12.98 4.46 2.39
CA ASN A 77 13.82 5.18 1.44
C ASN A 77 14.37 6.51 1.99
N ALA A 78 13.49 7.45 2.31
CA ALA A 78 13.91 8.74 2.85
C ALA A 78 13.25 8.97 4.21
N GLY A 79 14.01 9.22 5.24
CA GLY A 79 13.43 9.52 6.54
C GLY A 79 12.54 10.76 6.48
N ALA A 80 11.34 10.67 7.07
CA ALA A 80 10.49 11.83 7.26
C ALA A 80 10.92 12.58 8.51
N MET A 81 11.00 13.92 8.43
CA MET A 81 11.38 14.79 9.53
C MET A 81 10.20 15.63 9.96
N ARG A 82 9.91 15.65 11.26
CA ARG A 82 8.96 16.61 11.84
C ARG A 82 9.67 17.95 11.98
N VAL A 83 9.08 18.99 11.42
CA VAL A 83 9.59 20.35 11.45
C VAL A 83 8.57 21.32 12.05
N GLN A 84 9.06 22.37 12.68
CA GLN A 84 8.27 23.52 13.13
C GLN A 84 8.43 24.64 12.10
N LEU A 85 7.33 25.18 11.64
CA LEU A 85 7.29 26.41 10.85
C LEU A 85 6.99 27.59 11.78
N ALA A 86 7.79 28.67 11.70
CA ALA A 86 7.57 29.83 12.54
C ALA A 86 6.16 30.41 12.33
N GLY A 87 5.41 30.55 13.42
CA GLY A 87 4.04 31.07 13.40
C GLY A 87 2.99 30.15 12.77
N ARG A 88 3.32 28.85 12.52
CA ARG A 88 2.41 27.87 11.95
C ARG A 88 2.41 26.56 12.74
N ALA A 89 1.53 25.63 12.37
CA ALA A 89 1.53 24.28 12.89
C ALA A 89 2.78 23.51 12.44
N ASN A 90 3.05 22.36 13.09
CA ASN A 90 4.10 21.44 12.66
C ASN A 90 3.82 20.88 11.26
N ALA A 91 4.90 20.56 10.57
CA ALA A 91 4.87 19.96 9.24
C ALA A 91 5.78 18.71 9.18
N VAL A 92 5.69 17.97 8.10
CA VAL A 92 6.56 16.84 7.78
C VAL A 92 7.35 17.17 6.53
N LEU A 93 8.66 17.16 6.64
CA LEU A 93 9.61 17.33 5.53
C LEU A 93 10.15 15.97 5.11
N LYS A 94 9.99 15.61 3.85
CA LYS A 94 10.73 14.53 3.19
C LYS A 94 11.71 15.14 2.21
N ALA A 95 12.96 14.72 2.27
CA ALA A 95 14.01 15.14 1.34
C ALA A 95 14.81 13.92 0.89
N GLU A 96 14.96 13.77 -0.41
CA GLU A 96 15.61 12.63 -1.04
C GLU A 96 16.77 13.12 -1.92
N LEU A 97 17.84 12.32 -2.02
CA LEU A 97 18.89 12.60 -3.00
C LEU A 97 18.29 12.66 -4.41
N ARG A 98 18.71 13.65 -5.18
CA ARG A 98 18.26 13.82 -6.55
C ARG A 98 18.72 12.63 -7.40
N ALA A 99 17.79 11.73 -7.71
CA ALA A 99 18.09 10.46 -8.39
C ALA A 99 18.33 10.64 -9.89
N HIS A 100 17.68 11.63 -10.53
CA HIS A 100 17.73 11.89 -11.97
C HIS A 100 17.23 13.31 -12.29
N PRO A 101 17.46 13.84 -13.51
CA PRO A 101 17.09 15.21 -13.87
C PRO A 101 15.62 15.57 -13.64
N ASN A 102 14.69 14.64 -13.88
CA ASN A 102 13.24 14.86 -13.80
C ASN A 102 12.65 14.65 -12.40
N HIS A 103 13.45 14.37 -11.36
CA HIS A 103 12.95 14.03 -10.02
C HIS A 103 12.06 15.14 -9.44
N LEU A 104 12.41 16.42 -9.66
CA LEU A 104 11.60 17.56 -9.23
C LEU A 104 10.22 17.57 -9.95
N ASP A 105 10.21 17.36 -11.26
CA ASP A 105 8.96 17.35 -12.04
C ASP A 105 8.02 16.24 -11.60
N GLU A 106 8.56 15.06 -11.25
CA GLU A 106 7.80 13.95 -10.68
C GLU A 106 7.20 14.30 -9.32
N THR A 107 7.96 15.00 -8.46
CA THR A 107 7.49 15.45 -7.16
C THR A 107 6.41 16.53 -7.29
N LEU A 108 6.57 17.48 -8.22
CA LEU A 108 5.54 18.48 -8.54
C LEU A 108 4.28 17.83 -9.13
N ARG A 109 4.43 16.77 -9.91
CA ARG A 109 3.31 15.97 -10.40
C ARG A 109 2.53 15.34 -9.23
N ALA A 110 3.25 14.73 -8.27
CA ALA A 110 2.62 14.16 -7.08
C ALA A 110 1.87 15.20 -6.25
N GLN A 111 2.41 16.43 -6.14
CA GLN A 111 1.71 17.54 -5.49
C GLN A 111 0.36 17.84 -6.17
N ARG A 112 0.33 17.89 -7.52
CA ARG A 112 -0.94 18.12 -8.25
C ARG A 112 -1.97 17.01 -7.99
N VAL A 113 -1.52 15.74 -7.91
CA VAL A 113 -2.40 14.62 -7.55
C VAL A 113 -2.95 14.80 -6.13
N VAL A 114 -2.10 15.14 -5.15
CA VAL A 114 -2.53 15.42 -3.77
C VAL A 114 -3.58 16.52 -3.73
N GLU A 115 -3.36 17.66 -4.40
CA GLU A 115 -4.29 18.78 -4.44
C GLU A 115 -5.62 18.39 -5.08
N HIS A 116 -5.58 17.62 -6.18
CA HIS A 116 -6.76 17.10 -6.85
C HIS A 116 -7.57 16.18 -5.94
N MET A 117 -6.91 15.16 -5.37
CA MET A 117 -7.56 14.15 -4.55
C MET A 117 -8.13 14.71 -3.24
N ARG A 118 -7.45 15.68 -2.63
CA ARG A 118 -7.97 16.38 -1.44
C ARG A 118 -9.27 17.13 -1.72
N ARG A 119 -9.39 17.74 -2.89
CA ARG A 119 -10.65 18.41 -3.32
C ARG A 119 -11.81 17.42 -3.48
N HIS A 120 -11.51 16.14 -3.68
CA HIS A 120 -12.50 15.05 -3.79
C HIS A 120 -12.64 14.24 -2.49
N GLY A 121 -12.13 14.77 -1.36
CA GLY A 121 -12.32 14.15 -0.04
C GLY A 121 -11.36 13.03 0.31
N TYR A 122 -10.36 12.74 -0.53
CA TYR A 122 -9.36 11.73 -0.23
C TYR A 122 -8.50 12.18 0.97
N PRO A 123 -8.33 11.33 2.02
CA PRO A 123 -7.71 11.72 3.27
C PRO A 123 -6.18 11.69 3.16
N THR A 124 -5.60 12.63 2.44
CA THR A 124 -4.13 12.81 2.38
C THR A 124 -3.74 14.19 2.89
N PRO A 125 -2.58 14.36 3.58
CA PRO A 125 -2.12 15.66 4.06
C PRO A 125 -1.94 16.66 2.92
N ALA A 126 -2.17 17.95 3.18
CA ALA A 126 -1.85 18.97 2.17
C ALA A 126 -0.34 19.06 1.99
N TRP A 127 0.12 19.21 0.76
CA TRP A 127 1.50 19.54 0.47
C TRP A 127 1.66 21.07 0.49
N LEU A 128 2.50 21.55 1.40
CA LEU A 128 2.71 22.97 1.65
C LEU A 128 3.76 23.57 0.71
N GLY A 129 4.64 22.74 0.15
CA GLY A 129 5.65 23.15 -0.79
C GLY A 129 6.44 21.96 -1.35
N VAL A 130 7.02 22.17 -2.51
CA VAL A 130 7.93 21.26 -3.20
C VAL A 130 9.10 22.10 -3.71
N GLY A 131 10.32 21.58 -3.62
CA GLY A 131 11.48 22.25 -4.14
C GLY A 131 12.67 21.31 -4.34
N ALA A 132 13.78 21.88 -4.80
CA ALA A 132 14.99 21.12 -5.01
C ALA A 132 16.22 22.00 -4.83
N THR A 133 17.25 21.44 -4.20
CA THR A 133 18.62 21.95 -4.21
C THR A 133 19.43 21.29 -5.34
N ALA A 134 20.71 21.55 -5.40
CA ALA A 134 21.60 20.86 -6.33
C ALA A 134 21.61 19.34 -6.07
N THR A 135 21.46 18.91 -4.82
CA THR A 135 21.67 17.53 -4.36
C THR A 135 20.38 16.81 -3.96
N HIS A 136 19.33 17.53 -3.57
CA HIS A 136 18.09 16.95 -3.04
C HIS A 136 16.86 17.50 -3.75
N VAL A 137 15.82 16.65 -3.77
CA VAL A 137 14.44 17.06 -4.02
C VAL A 137 13.66 16.85 -2.72
N TRP A 138 12.80 17.80 -2.38
CA TRP A 138 12.03 17.74 -1.13
C TRP A 138 10.56 18.10 -1.34
N HIS A 139 9.73 17.62 -0.44
CA HIS A 139 8.36 18.10 -0.26
C HIS A 139 8.04 18.28 1.22
N LEU A 140 7.23 19.27 1.49
CA LEU A 140 6.74 19.61 2.82
C LEU A 140 5.22 19.41 2.86
N MET A 141 4.71 18.72 3.88
CA MET A 141 3.28 18.46 4.04
C MET A 141 2.81 18.72 5.47
N ASP A 142 1.49 18.90 5.66
CA ASP A 142 0.88 19.02 6.98
C ASP A 142 1.27 17.84 7.86
N PHE A 143 1.58 18.12 9.14
CA PHE A 143 1.74 17.07 10.14
C PHE A 143 0.36 16.59 10.60
N VAL A 144 0.13 15.28 10.49
CA VAL A 144 -1.06 14.61 11.02
C VAL A 144 -0.69 13.99 12.36
N ASP A 145 -1.39 14.41 13.42
CA ASP A 145 -1.20 13.84 14.77
C ASP A 145 -1.90 12.48 14.86
N ALA A 146 -1.25 11.46 14.33
CA ALA A 146 -1.73 10.09 14.25
C ALA A 146 -0.53 9.14 14.14
N ALA A 147 -0.76 7.86 14.40
CA ALA A 147 0.25 6.81 14.29
C ALA A 147 0.03 5.95 13.04
N PRO A 148 1.08 5.36 12.46
CA PRO A 148 0.92 4.29 11.48
C PRO A 148 0.06 3.16 12.03
N ALA A 149 -0.81 2.59 11.19
CA ALA A 149 -1.64 1.45 11.56
C ALA A 149 -0.75 0.27 11.98
N PRO A 150 -0.85 -0.25 13.22
CA PRO A 150 0.05 -1.30 13.69
C PRO A 150 -0.19 -2.63 12.98
N GLU A 151 -1.44 -2.90 12.61
CA GLU A 151 -1.90 -4.09 11.92
C GLU A 151 -3.21 -3.82 11.17
N LEU A 152 -3.54 -4.68 10.21
CA LEU A 152 -4.86 -4.64 9.57
C LEU A 152 -5.89 -5.33 10.46
N THR A 153 -7.01 -4.64 10.67
CA THR A 153 -8.22 -5.21 11.27
C THR A 153 -9.34 -5.24 10.23
N PRO A 154 -10.40 -6.05 10.43
CA PRO A 154 -11.56 -6.01 9.53
C PRO A 154 -12.15 -4.61 9.35
N SER A 155 -12.30 -3.85 10.44
CA SER A 155 -12.81 -2.47 10.39
C SER A 155 -11.89 -1.54 9.60
N LEU A 156 -10.57 -1.69 9.75
CA LEU A 156 -9.61 -0.85 9.04
C LEU A 156 -9.65 -1.13 7.53
N VAL A 157 -9.77 -2.41 7.14
CA VAL A 157 -9.90 -2.76 5.71
C VAL A 157 -11.18 -2.20 5.10
N GLU A 158 -12.33 -2.24 5.82
CA GLU A 158 -13.57 -1.61 5.33
C GLU A 158 -13.38 -0.10 5.10
N GLN A 159 -12.78 0.61 6.05
CA GLN A 159 -12.48 2.04 5.90
C GLN A 159 -11.55 2.31 4.69
N LEU A 160 -10.54 1.46 4.49
CA LEU A 160 -9.65 1.59 3.33
C LEU A 160 -10.36 1.30 2.01
N MET A 161 -11.29 0.34 1.98
CA MET A 161 -12.13 0.11 0.80
C MET A 161 -12.98 1.34 0.47
N GLU A 162 -13.59 2.00 1.46
CA GLU A 162 -14.34 3.25 1.26
C GLU A 162 -13.45 4.38 0.73
N ILE A 163 -12.23 4.51 1.26
CA ILE A 163 -11.26 5.50 0.80
C ILE A 163 -10.82 5.22 -0.66
N ILE A 164 -10.59 3.95 -1.01
CA ILE A 164 -10.25 3.56 -2.38
C ILE A 164 -11.41 3.89 -3.36
N GLU A 165 -12.67 3.81 -2.94
CA GLU A 165 -13.78 4.21 -3.81
C GLU A 165 -13.75 5.71 -4.19
N LEU A 166 -13.10 6.58 -3.40
CA LEU A 166 -12.90 8.00 -3.76
C LEU A 166 -11.94 8.18 -4.95
N GLN A 167 -11.20 7.14 -5.34
CA GLN A 167 -10.30 7.15 -6.50
C GLN A 167 -11.04 7.01 -7.84
N ALA A 168 -12.31 6.62 -7.80
CA ALA A 168 -13.11 6.32 -8.98
C ALA A 168 -13.22 7.53 -9.92
N GLY A 169 -12.78 7.37 -11.17
CA GLY A 169 -12.86 8.43 -12.18
C GLY A 169 -11.93 9.63 -11.93
N GLN A 170 -10.95 9.51 -11.03
CA GLN A 170 -10.06 10.59 -10.63
C GLN A 170 -8.67 10.53 -11.28
N ALA A 171 -8.49 9.75 -12.36
CA ALA A 171 -7.25 9.74 -13.11
C ALA A 171 -6.95 11.15 -13.64
N SER A 172 -5.85 11.74 -13.21
CA SER A 172 -5.47 13.11 -13.58
C SER A 172 -4.04 13.21 -14.11
N GLU A 173 -3.25 12.13 -14.01
CA GLU A 173 -1.83 12.13 -14.35
C GLU A 173 -1.45 10.90 -15.17
N SER A 174 -0.31 11.00 -15.85
CA SER A 174 0.07 10.14 -16.95
C SER A 174 0.71 8.80 -16.57
N TYR A 175 0.99 8.52 -15.30
CA TYR A 175 1.52 7.20 -14.93
C TYR A 175 0.40 6.17 -15.02
N ASP A 176 0.55 5.21 -15.94
CA ASP A 176 -0.45 4.18 -16.19
C ASP A 176 -0.08 2.87 -15.46
N HIS A 177 -0.55 2.75 -14.22
CA HIS A 177 -0.33 1.57 -13.39
C HIS A 177 -1.03 0.32 -13.92
N TRP A 178 -2.12 0.48 -14.68
CA TRP A 178 -2.84 -0.65 -15.23
C TRP A 178 -2.07 -1.31 -16.38
N SER A 179 -1.62 -0.53 -17.33
CA SER A 179 -0.76 -1.02 -18.42
C SER A 179 0.57 -1.54 -17.89
N TYR A 180 1.15 -0.89 -16.87
CA TYR A 180 2.34 -1.36 -16.20
C TYR A 180 2.14 -2.75 -15.55
N ALA A 181 1.06 -2.95 -14.79
CA ALA A 181 0.74 -4.23 -14.18
C ALA A 181 0.58 -5.34 -15.23
N TRP A 182 -0.10 -5.04 -16.34
CA TRP A 182 -0.26 -5.97 -17.44
C TRP A 182 1.09 -6.38 -18.06
N ARG A 183 1.99 -5.43 -18.32
CA ARG A 183 3.34 -5.71 -18.86
C ARG A 183 4.18 -6.56 -17.91
N VAL A 184 4.14 -6.26 -16.61
CA VAL A 184 4.82 -7.05 -15.59
C VAL A 184 4.26 -8.45 -15.52
N ALA A 185 2.93 -8.61 -15.49
CA ALA A 185 2.27 -9.90 -15.37
C ALA A 185 2.47 -10.79 -16.60
N THR A 186 2.34 -10.25 -17.82
CA THR A 186 2.47 -11.02 -19.07
C THR A 186 3.92 -11.21 -19.51
N GLY A 187 4.84 -10.36 -19.07
CA GLY A 187 6.23 -10.33 -19.55
C GLY A 187 6.36 -9.79 -20.97
N GLN A 188 5.30 -9.21 -21.51
CA GLN A 188 5.36 -8.61 -22.85
C GLN A 188 6.05 -7.26 -22.76
N GLU A 189 7.15 -7.13 -23.49
CA GLU A 189 7.89 -5.87 -23.57
C GLU A 189 7.41 -5.00 -24.75
N SER A 190 6.73 -5.62 -25.71
CA SER A 190 6.46 -4.95 -26.95
C SER A 190 5.42 -3.85 -26.82
N ALA A 191 5.75 -2.77 -27.46
CA ALA A 191 4.83 -1.77 -27.89
C ALA A 191 3.61 -2.42 -28.57
N VAL A 192 2.51 -2.51 -27.87
CA VAL A 192 1.23 -2.53 -28.56
C VAL A 192 1.19 -1.20 -29.27
N ALA A 193 1.23 -1.23 -30.60
CA ALA A 193 1.31 -0.04 -31.44
C ALA A 193 0.25 0.98 -30.98
N GLY A 194 0.67 2.15 -30.54
CA GLY A 194 -0.20 3.24 -30.10
C GLY A 194 -0.43 3.37 -28.59
N LEU A 195 0.20 2.55 -27.75
CA LEU A 195 0.19 2.75 -26.29
C LEU A 195 1.53 3.34 -25.86
N ASP A 196 1.54 4.62 -25.52
CA ASP A 196 2.64 5.29 -24.85
C ASP A 196 2.57 4.95 -23.35
N PHE A 197 3.45 4.04 -22.90
CA PHE A 197 3.48 3.65 -21.49
C PHE A 197 4.37 4.60 -20.71
N ASN A 198 3.77 5.54 -20.00
CA ASN A 198 4.49 6.37 -19.04
C ASN A 198 4.80 5.55 -17.79
N GLU A 199 5.95 4.90 -17.78
CA GLU A 199 6.50 4.25 -16.57
C GLU A 199 7.37 5.24 -15.80
N THR A 200 7.30 5.16 -14.47
CA THR A 200 8.32 5.82 -13.64
C THR A 200 9.68 5.12 -13.84
N PRO A 201 10.81 5.82 -13.60
CA PRO A 201 12.12 5.17 -13.62
C PRO A 201 12.21 3.95 -12.68
N GLU A 202 11.52 3.99 -11.55
CA GLU A 202 11.44 2.87 -10.62
C GLU A 202 10.66 1.70 -11.23
N GLN A 203 9.49 1.95 -11.82
CA GLN A 203 8.70 0.94 -12.51
C GLN A 203 9.50 0.27 -13.63
N SER A 204 10.25 1.03 -14.41
CA SER A 204 11.11 0.49 -15.47
C SER A 204 12.20 -0.42 -14.90
N ARG A 205 12.86 -0.02 -13.81
CA ARG A 205 13.86 -0.86 -13.11
C ARG A 205 13.24 -2.14 -12.56
N LEU A 206 12.09 -2.02 -11.89
CA LEU A 206 11.36 -3.17 -11.33
C LEU A 206 10.97 -4.17 -12.42
N ARG A 207 10.44 -3.70 -13.54
CA ARG A 207 10.08 -4.56 -14.68
C ARG A 207 11.28 -5.34 -15.23
N GLN A 208 12.43 -4.68 -15.37
CA GLN A 208 13.67 -5.33 -15.81
C GLN A 208 14.19 -6.34 -14.79
N SER A 209 14.03 -6.07 -13.49
CA SER A 209 14.41 -6.99 -12.41
C SER A 209 13.49 -8.20 -12.35
N VAL A 210 12.17 -8.00 -12.48
CA VAL A 210 11.17 -9.07 -12.53
C VAL A 210 11.44 -10.05 -13.68
N ALA A 211 11.91 -9.59 -14.82
CA ALA A 211 12.27 -10.45 -15.94
C ALA A 211 13.37 -11.48 -15.61
N ARG A 212 14.16 -11.23 -14.56
CA ARG A 212 15.26 -12.11 -14.13
C ARG A 212 14.88 -13.08 -13.00
N LEU A 213 13.67 -12.95 -12.42
CA LEU A 213 13.25 -13.74 -11.25
C LEU A 213 13.30 -15.24 -11.51
N SER A 214 12.96 -15.70 -12.71
CA SER A 214 13.01 -17.12 -13.09
C SER A 214 14.39 -17.78 -12.90
N GLY A 215 15.45 -16.99 -12.91
CA GLY A 215 16.82 -17.49 -12.68
C GLY A 215 17.21 -17.65 -11.21
N TYR A 216 16.36 -17.21 -10.26
CA TYR A 216 16.72 -17.19 -8.84
C TYR A 216 16.71 -18.58 -8.19
N SER A 217 15.63 -19.34 -8.37
CA SER A 217 15.51 -20.73 -7.88
C SER A 217 14.39 -21.46 -8.62
N SER A 218 14.39 -22.80 -8.56
CA SER A 218 13.34 -23.62 -9.17
C SER A 218 11.95 -23.30 -8.63
N ALA A 219 11.82 -23.01 -7.32
CA ALA A 219 10.53 -22.66 -6.71
C ALA A 219 10.01 -21.29 -7.18
N VAL A 220 10.91 -20.29 -7.31
CA VAL A 220 10.55 -18.98 -7.88
C VAL A 220 10.21 -19.13 -9.36
N SER A 221 11.00 -19.89 -10.14
CA SER A 221 10.71 -20.17 -11.55
C SER A 221 9.32 -20.78 -11.73
N ALA A 222 8.96 -21.79 -10.95
CA ALA A 222 7.66 -22.46 -11.02
C ALA A 222 6.49 -21.49 -10.69
N LEU A 223 6.68 -20.60 -9.70
CA LEU A 223 5.65 -19.58 -9.40
C LEU A 223 5.54 -18.56 -10.54
N VAL A 224 6.66 -18.05 -11.06
CA VAL A 224 6.68 -17.11 -12.19
C VAL A 224 5.99 -17.72 -13.42
N GLU A 225 6.29 -18.98 -13.75
CA GLU A 225 5.62 -19.69 -14.85
C GLU A 225 4.10 -19.79 -14.62
N ARG A 226 3.67 -20.16 -13.42
CA ARG A 226 2.25 -20.20 -13.05
C ARG A 226 1.57 -18.83 -13.22
N LEU A 227 2.21 -17.76 -12.79
CA LEU A 227 1.71 -16.38 -12.93
C LEU A 227 1.59 -15.98 -14.41
N ARG A 228 2.56 -16.35 -15.23
CA ARG A 228 2.52 -16.10 -16.70
C ARG A 228 1.39 -16.87 -17.38
N LEU A 229 1.18 -18.13 -17.02
CA LEU A 229 0.13 -18.97 -17.59
C LEU A 229 -1.28 -18.42 -17.35
N VAL A 230 -1.56 -17.84 -16.18
CA VAL A 230 -2.89 -17.26 -15.91
C VAL A 230 -3.12 -15.93 -16.65
N CYS A 231 -2.08 -15.31 -17.19
CA CYS A 231 -2.13 -14.02 -17.86
C CYS A 231 -1.84 -14.09 -19.38
N VAL A 232 -1.57 -15.28 -19.93
CA VAL A 232 -1.02 -15.45 -21.29
C VAL A 232 -1.89 -14.85 -22.41
N ASP A 233 -3.21 -14.99 -22.29
CA ASP A 233 -4.19 -14.55 -23.29
C ASP A 233 -4.92 -13.26 -22.91
N VAL A 234 -4.52 -12.61 -21.81
CA VAL A 234 -5.18 -11.38 -21.35
C VAL A 234 -4.75 -10.21 -22.24
N PRO A 235 -5.71 -9.56 -22.93
CA PRO A 235 -5.38 -8.43 -23.79
C PRO A 235 -4.92 -7.21 -22.95
N PRO A 236 -4.14 -6.29 -23.56
CA PRO A 236 -3.76 -5.07 -22.87
C PRO A 236 -4.98 -4.23 -22.49
N PRO A 237 -4.95 -3.55 -21.33
CA PRO A 237 -6.04 -2.69 -20.90
C PRO A 237 -6.21 -1.49 -21.82
N ARG A 238 -7.45 -1.00 -21.97
CA ARG A 238 -7.76 0.11 -22.87
C ARG A 238 -7.99 1.44 -22.16
N GLU A 239 -8.38 1.40 -20.89
CA GLU A 239 -8.77 2.58 -20.11
C GLU A 239 -8.21 2.51 -18.71
N ALA A 240 -7.89 3.66 -18.16
CA ALA A 240 -7.32 3.84 -16.84
C ALA A 240 -7.97 5.05 -16.15
N PRO A 241 -9.29 4.98 -15.79
CA PRO A 241 -10.07 6.15 -15.37
C PRO A 241 -9.86 6.53 -13.90
N ASP A 242 -9.28 5.66 -13.07
CA ASP A 242 -9.17 5.87 -11.65
C ASP A 242 -7.79 6.43 -11.26
N MET A 243 -7.74 7.19 -10.18
CA MET A 243 -6.48 7.42 -9.49
C MET A 243 -6.03 6.10 -8.83
N VAL A 244 -4.74 5.84 -8.83
CA VAL A 244 -4.12 4.71 -8.15
C VAL A 244 -3.02 5.24 -7.25
N HIS A 245 -3.05 4.88 -5.96
CA HIS A 245 -1.99 5.24 -5.00
C HIS A 245 -0.69 4.50 -5.31
N ALA A 246 -0.80 3.26 -5.74
CA ALA A 246 0.27 2.33 -6.13
C ALA A 246 1.20 1.85 -5.01
N ASP A 247 1.09 2.43 -3.81
CA ASP A 247 1.82 2.00 -2.61
C ASP A 247 0.94 2.11 -1.36
N LEU A 248 -0.30 1.58 -1.43
CA LEU A 248 -1.19 1.55 -0.28
C LEU A 248 -0.78 0.43 0.69
N SER A 249 0.45 0.54 1.19
CA SER A 249 1.03 -0.44 2.10
C SER A 249 0.65 -0.17 3.55
N THR A 250 0.42 -1.24 4.29
CA THR A 250 0.26 -1.19 5.75
C THR A 250 1.40 -1.95 6.41
N PRO A 251 1.88 -1.47 7.54
CA PRO A 251 1.33 -0.37 8.36
C PRO A 251 1.79 1.04 7.98
N SER A 252 2.76 1.22 7.09
CA SER A 252 3.52 2.47 6.97
C SER A 252 2.73 3.66 6.39
N ASN A 253 1.86 3.43 5.39
CA ASN A 253 1.24 4.50 4.60
C ASN A 253 -0.19 4.84 5.03
N VAL A 254 -0.69 4.20 6.09
CA VAL A 254 -2.03 4.44 6.66
C VAL A 254 -1.88 4.95 8.08
N LEU A 255 -2.32 6.19 8.35
CA LEU A 255 -2.29 6.78 9.68
C LEU A 255 -3.65 6.65 10.35
N VAL A 256 -3.63 6.18 11.59
CA VAL A 256 -4.84 5.93 12.39
C VAL A 256 -4.81 6.70 13.71
N ARG A 257 -6.00 7.12 14.15
CA ARG A 257 -6.24 7.68 15.47
C ARG A 257 -7.57 7.15 15.98
N ASP A 258 -7.57 6.61 17.20
CA ASP A 258 -8.76 6.02 17.85
C ASP A 258 -9.47 4.95 16.98
N GLY A 259 -8.70 4.15 16.23
CA GLY A 259 -9.20 3.10 15.34
C GLY A 259 -9.77 3.58 14.00
N ALA A 260 -9.72 4.87 13.72
CA ALA A 260 -10.15 5.46 12.45
C ALA A 260 -8.95 5.81 11.56
N VAL A 261 -9.05 5.56 10.24
CA VAL A 261 -8.11 6.09 9.25
C VAL A 261 -8.30 7.61 9.17
N VAL A 262 -7.24 8.35 9.47
CA VAL A 262 -7.25 9.82 9.40
C VAL A 262 -6.41 10.36 8.26
N ALA A 263 -5.45 9.58 7.75
CA ALA A 263 -4.70 9.95 6.58
C ALA A 263 -4.11 8.72 5.85
N VAL A 264 -3.98 8.87 4.53
CA VAL A 264 -3.17 8.02 3.65
C VAL A 264 -2.02 8.87 3.15
N VAL A 265 -0.80 8.41 3.35
CA VAL A 265 0.44 9.15 3.04
C VAL A 265 1.29 8.42 2.01
N ASP A 266 2.38 9.07 1.57
CA ASP A 266 3.33 8.52 0.61
C ASP A 266 2.75 8.33 -0.81
N ILE A 267 2.03 9.34 -1.27
CA ILE A 267 1.33 9.37 -2.56
C ILE A 267 2.26 9.71 -3.76
N GLY A 268 3.58 9.69 -3.56
CA GLY A 268 4.56 10.07 -4.59
C GLY A 268 4.45 9.26 -5.89
N ASN A 269 4.08 8.00 -5.80
CA ASN A 269 3.92 7.09 -6.94
C ASN A 269 2.53 7.11 -7.58
N ALA A 270 1.60 7.93 -7.07
CA ALA A 270 0.24 7.92 -7.59
C ALA A 270 0.16 8.27 -9.08
N GLY A 271 -0.77 7.65 -9.75
CA GLY A 271 -1.00 7.82 -11.18
C GLY A 271 -2.42 7.41 -11.58
N SER A 272 -2.60 7.06 -12.83
CA SER A 272 -3.86 6.54 -13.37
C SER A 272 -3.85 5.01 -13.46
N GLY A 273 -5.03 4.42 -13.50
CA GLY A 273 -5.19 2.98 -13.64
C GLY A 273 -6.58 2.52 -13.24
N THR A 274 -6.64 1.36 -12.63
CA THR A 274 -7.83 0.86 -11.93
C THR A 274 -7.58 0.85 -10.43
N ARG A 275 -8.51 1.35 -9.63
CA ARG A 275 -8.43 1.29 -8.16
C ARG A 275 -8.41 -0.15 -7.61
N ALA A 276 -8.72 -1.15 -8.44
CA ALA A 276 -8.50 -2.56 -8.13
C ALA A 276 -7.02 -2.89 -7.82
N THR A 277 -6.06 -2.07 -8.29
CA THR A 277 -4.64 -2.17 -7.97
C THR A 277 -4.41 -2.03 -6.46
N ASP A 278 -4.96 -0.98 -5.85
CA ASP A 278 -4.81 -0.73 -4.41
C ASP A 278 -5.59 -1.75 -3.57
N LEU A 279 -6.76 -2.21 -4.04
CA LEU A 279 -7.48 -3.34 -3.41
C LEU A 279 -6.63 -4.62 -3.44
N THR A 280 -5.90 -4.88 -4.53
CA THR A 280 -5.03 -6.06 -4.65
C THR A 280 -3.85 -5.97 -3.66
N THR A 281 -3.32 -4.79 -3.43
CA THR A 281 -2.32 -4.55 -2.38
C THR A 281 -2.88 -4.90 -1.00
N LEU A 282 -4.11 -4.47 -0.68
CA LEU A 282 -4.76 -4.83 0.59
C LEU A 282 -4.98 -6.35 0.71
N VAL A 283 -5.42 -7.04 -0.36
CA VAL A 283 -5.54 -8.50 -0.36
C VAL A 283 -4.26 -9.16 0.13
N TRP A 284 -3.11 -8.73 -0.38
CA TRP A 284 -1.81 -9.28 0.00
C TRP A 284 -1.54 -9.20 1.51
N TYR A 285 -1.84 -8.05 2.13
CA TYR A 285 -1.62 -7.85 3.56
C TYR A 285 -2.61 -8.63 4.42
N THR A 286 -3.82 -8.96 3.94
CA THR A 286 -4.79 -9.78 4.69
C THR A 286 -4.34 -11.23 4.90
N PHE A 287 -3.33 -11.72 4.19
CA PHE A 287 -2.80 -13.07 4.40
C PHE A 287 -1.96 -13.20 5.68
N GLN A 288 -1.64 -12.09 6.33
CA GLN A 288 -0.88 -12.10 7.58
C GLN A 288 -1.71 -12.62 8.76
N ASP A 289 -3.03 -12.42 8.73
CA ASP A 289 -3.95 -12.87 9.78
C ASP A 289 -5.06 -13.77 9.19
N PRO A 290 -5.22 -15.02 9.67
CA PRO A 290 -6.32 -15.91 9.28
C PRO A 290 -7.70 -15.31 9.52
N LEU A 291 -7.87 -14.45 10.55
CA LEU A 291 -9.15 -13.81 10.88
C LEU A 291 -9.61 -12.84 9.77
N LEU A 292 -8.72 -12.39 8.91
CA LEU A 292 -9.03 -11.52 7.77
C LEU A 292 -9.58 -12.27 6.55
N GLY A 293 -9.78 -13.58 6.62
CA GLY A 293 -10.28 -14.38 5.48
C GLY A 293 -11.63 -13.92 4.93
N GLY A 294 -12.55 -13.48 5.81
CA GLY A 294 -13.85 -12.93 5.39
C GLY A 294 -13.72 -11.61 4.63
N VAL A 295 -12.87 -10.73 5.14
CA VAL A 295 -12.58 -9.41 4.51
C VAL A 295 -11.87 -9.61 3.17
N ARG A 296 -10.88 -10.52 3.12
CA ARG A 296 -10.17 -10.84 1.88
C ARG A 296 -11.10 -11.31 0.77
N ARG A 297 -12.13 -12.10 1.11
CA ARG A 297 -13.14 -12.51 0.13
C ARG A 297 -13.91 -11.32 -0.42
N ARG A 298 -14.29 -10.33 0.41
CA ARG A 298 -14.95 -9.09 -0.06
C ARG A 298 -14.04 -8.26 -0.96
N LEU A 299 -12.76 -8.15 -0.61
CA LEU A 299 -11.78 -7.50 -1.47
C LEU A 299 -11.71 -8.16 -2.85
N TRP A 300 -11.60 -9.50 -2.90
CA TRP A 300 -11.61 -10.23 -4.17
C TRP A 300 -12.91 -10.02 -4.96
N THR A 301 -14.08 -10.09 -4.30
CA THR A 301 -15.36 -9.79 -4.96
C THR A 301 -15.34 -8.40 -5.58
N ARG A 302 -14.88 -7.39 -4.84
CA ARG A 302 -14.83 -6.03 -5.36
C ARG A 302 -13.84 -5.87 -6.52
N ILE A 303 -12.69 -6.52 -6.48
CA ILE A 303 -11.74 -6.54 -7.59
C ILE A 303 -12.38 -7.16 -8.84
N LEU A 304 -13.06 -8.32 -8.68
CA LEU A 304 -13.74 -9.00 -9.77
C LEU A 304 -14.86 -8.14 -10.39
N ASP A 305 -15.61 -7.40 -9.58
CA ASP A 305 -16.63 -6.46 -10.05
C ASP A 305 -16.04 -5.31 -10.90
N LEU A 306 -14.82 -4.89 -10.58
CA LEU A 306 -14.15 -3.77 -11.26
C LEU A 306 -13.48 -4.17 -12.57
N VAL A 307 -12.78 -5.30 -12.59
CA VAL A 307 -11.87 -5.66 -13.69
C VAL A 307 -12.09 -7.08 -14.25
N GLY A 308 -13.07 -7.82 -13.73
CA GLY A 308 -13.29 -9.20 -14.11
C GLY A 308 -12.17 -10.14 -13.63
N TRP A 309 -12.30 -11.43 -13.94
CA TRP A 309 -11.33 -12.43 -13.52
C TRP A 309 -9.94 -12.23 -14.17
N GLU A 310 -9.91 -11.93 -15.46
CA GLU A 310 -8.67 -11.72 -16.21
C GLU A 310 -7.88 -10.53 -15.65
N GLY A 311 -8.56 -9.42 -15.41
CA GLY A 311 -7.96 -8.24 -14.80
C GLY A 311 -7.46 -8.52 -13.39
N ALA A 312 -8.23 -9.23 -12.57
CA ALA A 312 -7.83 -9.63 -11.22
C ALA A 312 -6.58 -10.54 -11.24
N ALA A 313 -6.49 -11.46 -12.22
CA ALA A 313 -5.33 -12.31 -12.40
C ALA A 313 -4.07 -11.51 -12.76
N VAL A 314 -4.19 -10.52 -13.64
CA VAL A 314 -3.09 -9.61 -14.02
C VAL A 314 -2.60 -8.82 -12.80
N LEU A 315 -3.51 -8.20 -12.04
CA LEU A 315 -3.14 -7.42 -10.87
C LEU A 315 -2.49 -8.28 -9.79
N ALA A 316 -3.07 -9.46 -9.51
CA ALA A 316 -2.49 -10.41 -8.56
C ALA A 316 -1.09 -10.87 -9.00
N ALA A 317 -0.92 -11.20 -10.27
CA ALA A 317 0.37 -11.64 -10.82
C ALA A 317 1.41 -10.53 -10.73
N ALA A 318 1.11 -9.31 -11.14
CA ALA A 318 2.02 -8.18 -11.05
C ALA A 318 2.44 -7.91 -9.61
N HIS A 319 1.48 -7.89 -8.67
CA HIS A 319 1.76 -7.66 -7.25
C HIS A 319 2.63 -8.76 -6.65
N ILE A 320 2.34 -10.04 -6.93
CA ILE A 320 3.15 -11.17 -6.44
C ILE A 320 4.59 -11.09 -6.98
N LEU A 321 4.77 -10.71 -8.25
CA LEU A 321 6.09 -10.55 -8.85
C LEU A 321 6.88 -9.43 -8.17
N HIS A 322 6.24 -8.30 -7.82
CA HIS A 322 6.86 -7.24 -7.03
C HIS A 322 7.25 -7.72 -5.65
N MET A 323 6.37 -8.45 -4.96
CA MET A 323 6.65 -8.98 -3.63
C MET A 323 7.78 -10.03 -3.63
N LEU A 324 8.04 -10.70 -4.73
CA LEU A 324 9.21 -11.56 -4.91
C LEU A 324 10.48 -10.76 -5.20
N GLU A 325 10.38 -9.75 -6.04
CA GLU A 325 11.50 -8.93 -6.50
C GLU A 325 12.17 -8.18 -5.34
N ILE A 326 11.37 -7.50 -4.52
CA ILE A 326 11.86 -6.65 -3.42
C ILE A 326 12.82 -7.40 -2.50
N PRO A 327 12.45 -8.53 -1.85
CA PRO A 327 13.37 -9.22 -0.96
C PRO A 327 14.58 -9.83 -1.68
N ILE A 328 14.42 -10.30 -2.92
CA ILE A 328 15.53 -10.85 -3.70
C ILE A 328 16.56 -9.76 -4.01
N ARG A 329 16.12 -8.60 -4.48
CA ARG A 329 16.99 -7.45 -4.77
C ARG A 329 17.72 -6.94 -3.54
N HIS A 330 17.10 -6.99 -2.37
CA HIS A 330 17.68 -6.53 -1.11
C HIS A 330 18.38 -7.63 -0.29
N GLY A 331 18.56 -8.83 -0.87
CA GLY A 331 19.27 -9.93 -0.20
C GLY A 331 18.51 -10.57 0.97
N ARG A 332 17.19 -10.28 1.11
CA ARG A 332 16.33 -10.86 2.15
C ARG A 332 15.79 -12.23 1.73
N HIS A 333 16.70 -13.14 1.49
CA HIS A 333 16.40 -14.49 1.00
C HIS A 333 15.57 -15.31 1.99
N ASP A 334 15.63 -14.98 3.27
CA ASP A 334 14.89 -15.59 4.37
C ASP A 334 13.35 -15.45 4.22
N VAL A 335 12.85 -14.39 3.62
CA VAL A 335 11.41 -14.15 3.46
C VAL A 335 10.83 -14.71 2.16
N VAL A 336 11.68 -15.04 1.17
CA VAL A 336 11.23 -15.50 -0.16
C VAL A 336 10.32 -16.73 -0.11
N PRO A 337 10.60 -17.78 0.71
CA PRO A 337 9.69 -18.95 0.81
C PRO A 337 8.28 -18.58 1.28
N GLY A 338 8.17 -17.63 2.21
CA GLY A 338 6.87 -17.11 2.68
C GLY A 338 6.11 -16.37 1.57
N VAL A 339 6.80 -15.60 0.74
CA VAL A 339 6.21 -14.91 -0.42
C VAL A 339 5.70 -15.93 -1.45
N ILE A 340 6.48 -16.97 -1.75
CA ILE A 340 6.07 -18.04 -2.68
C ILE A 340 4.78 -18.72 -2.17
N LYS A 341 4.76 -19.14 -0.90
CA LYS A 341 3.59 -19.80 -0.28
C LYS A 341 2.36 -18.90 -0.37
N ARG A 342 2.50 -17.61 -0.06
CA ARG A 342 1.41 -16.62 -0.13
C ARG A 342 0.94 -16.40 -1.57
N GLY A 343 1.87 -16.28 -2.52
CA GLY A 343 1.55 -16.14 -3.95
C GLY A 343 0.73 -17.30 -4.50
N HIS A 344 1.12 -18.53 -4.20
CA HIS A 344 0.32 -19.71 -4.58
C HIS A 344 -1.08 -19.66 -3.95
N ARG A 345 -1.18 -19.36 -2.66
CA ARG A 345 -2.46 -19.27 -1.97
C ARG A 345 -3.37 -18.18 -2.56
N ALA A 346 -2.82 -17.01 -2.91
CA ALA A 346 -3.60 -15.94 -3.53
C ALA A 346 -4.18 -16.37 -4.87
N LEU A 347 -3.39 -17.05 -5.71
CA LEU A 347 -3.87 -17.60 -6.97
C LEU A 347 -4.91 -18.71 -6.79
N ASP A 348 -4.74 -19.59 -5.78
CA ASP A 348 -5.71 -20.65 -5.49
C ASP A 348 -7.05 -20.06 -5.06
N GLU A 349 -7.04 -19.05 -4.17
CA GLU A 349 -8.25 -18.35 -3.75
C GLU A 349 -8.93 -17.65 -4.94
N LEU A 350 -8.19 -16.94 -5.79
CA LEU A 350 -8.74 -16.29 -6.99
C LEU A 350 -9.38 -17.33 -7.95
N ASN A 351 -8.72 -18.46 -8.16
CA ASN A 351 -9.25 -19.53 -9.02
C ASN A 351 -10.56 -20.14 -8.50
N THR A 352 -10.80 -20.15 -7.18
CA THR A 352 -12.08 -20.62 -6.62
C THR A 352 -13.24 -19.66 -6.87
N LEU A 353 -12.95 -18.44 -7.33
CA LEU A 353 -13.94 -17.39 -7.61
C LEU A 353 -14.23 -17.24 -9.12
N ARG A 354 -13.63 -18.08 -9.95
CA ARG A 354 -13.87 -18.15 -11.38
C ARG A 354 -15.16 -18.91 -11.69
#